data_b61de628b1ca6540e7a41e1e1ee0adcc
#
_entry.id   b61de628b1ca6540e7a41e1e1ee0adcc
#
_cell.length_a   1.000
_cell.length_b   1.000
_cell.length_c   1.000
_cell.angle_alpha   90.00
_cell.angle_beta   90.00
_cell.angle_gamma   90.00
#
_symmetry.space_group_name_H-M   'P 1'
#
loop_
_entity.id
_entity.type
_entity.pdbx_description
1 polymer ?
#
loop_
_entity_poly.entity_id
_entity_poly.type
_entity_poly.pdbx_seq_one_letter_code
_entity_poly.pdbx_strand_id
1 'polypeptide(L)'
;MLIIKIKCRKEPKMTDRMRASDNEAKGTSGESYVTAKLEELGCGVVRDSDHDLGTDLIVSMRDEERYDTGGYIGVQVKNWPRLMDNLSINNGDEGWWFSDSAKHFNHWLNSSFPHLLVLFDAGSKNSYWVHITEDVVQSTGKGRKIFVPQKNLLDEGSMATLREISLSKLPEPSWEGSVWQGVSGLSDEVVLRCALITPRLIAPHPNRTVSDISPVEAIALLSLMRLRD
;
A
#
# COMPACT_ATOMS: atom_id res chain seq x y z
N MET A 1 -34.20 -9.58 65.20
CA MET A 1 -34.76 -9.54 63.82
C MET A 1 -33.98 -8.49 63.06
N LEU A 2 -33.04 -8.98 62.26
CA LEU A 2 -32.10 -8.10 61.55
C LEU A 2 -32.71 -7.78 60.16
N ILE A 3 -33.10 -6.53 59.93
CA ILE A 3 -33.66 -6.08 58.64
C ILE A 3 -32.47 -5.70 57.74
N ILE A 4 -32.13 -6.56 56.78
CA ILE A 4 -31.14 -6.26 55.76
C ILE A 4 -31.82 -5.32 54.75
N LYS A 5 -31.46 -4.01 54.72
CA LYS A 5 -31.84 -3.07 53.68
C LYS A 5 -31.05 -3.39 52.42
N ILE A 6 -31.63 -4.07 51.46
CA ILE A 6 -31.08 -4.24 50.13
C ILE A 6 -31.15 -2.85 49.42
N LYS A 7 -29.96 -2.25 49.25
CA LYS A 7 -29.82 -1.01 48.49
C LYS A 7 -30.01 -1.34 47.01
N CYS A 8 -31.19 -1.01 46.47
CA CYS A 8 -31.44 -1.18 45.05
C CYS A 8 -30.40 -0.39 44.23
N ARG A 9 -29.59 -1.09 43.46
CA ARG A 9 -28.60 -0.48 42.57
C ARG A 9 -29.41 0.30 41.52
N LYS A 10 -29.34 1.63 41.51
CA LYS A 10 -29.95 2.44 40.45
C LYS A 10 -29.33 2.00 39.13
N GLU A 11 -30.15 1.61 38.16
CA GLU A 11 -29.71 1.38 36.80
C GLU A 11 -29.02 2.66 36.28
N PRO A 12 -27.83 2.52 35.64
CA PRO A 12 -27.14 3.66 35.07
C PRO A 12 -28.06 4.32 34.02
N LYS A 13 -28.19 5.65 34.10
CA LYS A 13 -28.93 6.39 33.10
C LYS A 13 -28.34 6.10 31.73
N MET A 14 -29.15 6.04 30.68
CA MET A 14 -28.75 5.72 29.30
C MET A 14 -27.60 6.62 28.78
N THR A 15 -27.43 7.80 29.37
CA THR A 15 -26.35 8.79 29.13
C THR A 15 -24.99 8.37 29.73
N ASP A 16 -24.92 7.37 30.63
CA ASP A 16 -23.71 6.94 31.29
C ASP A 16 -23.05 5.73 30.61
N ARG A 17 -23.58 5.30 29.47
CA ARG A 17 -23.03 4.22 28.65
C ARG A 17 -22.15 4.84 27.55
N MET A 18 -20.94 4.33 27.39
CA MET A 18 -20.10 4.68 26.24
C MET A 18 -20.77 4.17 24.95
N ARG A 19 -20.92 5.05 23.97
CA ARG A 19 -21.49 4.74 22.66
C ARG A 19 -20.38 4.84 21.62
N ALA A 20 -20.18 3.78 20.85
CA ALA A 20 -19.32 3.82 19.68
C ALA A 20 -19.89 4.81 18.65
N SER A 21 -19.03 5.55 17.95
CA SER A 21 -19.47 6.48 16.93
C SER A 21 -19.97 5.73 15.70
N ASP A 22 -21.04 6.21 15.08
CA ASP A 22 -21.57 5.61 13.84
C ASP A 22 -20.57 5.74 12.68
N ASN A 23 -19.65 6.71 12.74
CA ASN A 23 -18.62 6.92 11.74
C ASN A 23 -17.48 5.89 11.84
N GLU A 24 -17.10 5.52 13.06
CA GLU A 24 -16.10 4.48 13.31
C GLU A 24 -16.56 3.12 12.77
N ALA A 25 -17.79 2.72 13.06
CA ALA A 25 -18.37 1.48 12.55
C ALA A 25 -18.47 1.45 11.03
N LYS A 26 -18.74 2.60 10.38
CA LYS A 26 -18.78 2.70 8.91
C LYS A 26 -17.41 2.65 8.28
N GLY A 27 -16.40 3.32 8.84
CA GLY A 27 -15.01 3.27 8.38
C GLY A 27 -14.51 1.83 8.37
N THR A 28 -14.53 1.18 9.50
CA THR A 28 -14.09 -0.22 9.68
C THR A 28 -14.82 -1.20 8.75
N SER A 29 -16.11 -0.97 8.43
CA SER A 29 -16.85 -1.81 7.49
C SER A 29 -16.31 -1.69 6.06
N GLY A 30 -16.00 -0.49 5.59
CA GLY A 30 -15.45 -0.25 4.26
C GLY A 30 -14.06 -0.88 4.09
N GLU A 31 -13.17 -0.64 5.05
CA GLU A 31 -11.83 -1.23 5.08
C GLU A 31 -11.87 -2.75 5.08
N SER A 32 -12.76 -3.34 5.90
CA SER A 32 -12.94 -4.80 5.97
C SER A 32 -13.38 -5.39 4.65
N TYR A 33 -14.28 -4.71 3.93
CA TYR A 33 -14.75 -5.16 2.64
C TYR A 33 -13.68 -5.08 1.56
N VAL A 34 -12.97 -3.95 1.49
CA VAL A 34 -11.85 -3.76 0.54
C VAL A 34 -10.72 -4.74 0.81
N THR A 35 -10.41 -5.01 2.09
CA THR A 35 -9.44 -6.05 2.48
C THR A 35 -9.84 -7.41 1.92
N ALA A 36 -11.07 -7.86 2.22
CA ALA A 36 -11.56 -9.16 1.75
C ALA A 36 -11.54 -9.25 0.21
N LYS A 37 -11.87 -8.15 -0.49
CA LYS A 37 -11.84 -8.10 -1.94
C LYS A 37 -10.43 -8.21 -2.51
N LEU A 38 -9.45 -7.52 -1.93
CA LEU A 38 -8.04 -7.61 -2.33
C LEU A 38 -7.45 -9.00 -2.06
N GLU A 39 -7.80 -9.61 -0.93
CA GLU A 39 -7.41 -10.98 -0.61
C GLU A 39 -8.03 -12.01 -1.58
N GLU A 40 -9.30 -11.84 -1.95
CA GLU A 40 -9.98 -12.64 -2.99
C GLU A 40 -9.23 -12.55 -4.32
N LEU A 41 -8.78 -11.36 -4.69
CA LEU A 41 -7.98 -11.08 -5.90
C LEU A 41 -6.51 -11.58 -5.79
N GLY A 42 -6.14 -12.22 -4.70
CA GLY A 42 -4.84 -12.88 -4.51
C GLY A 42 -3.76 -12.01 -3.88
N CYS A 43 -4.07 -10.79 -3.45
CA CYS A 43 -3.12 -9.91 -2.77
C CYS A 43 -2.86 -10.35 -1.31
N GLY A 44 -1.68 -9.99 -0.77
CA GLY A 44 -1.46 -9.98 0.67
C GLY A 44 -1.86 -8.62 1.25
N VAL A 45 -2.65 -8.58 2.32
CA VAL A 45 -3.13 -7.32 2.90
C VAL A 45 -2.78 -7.23 4.37
N VAL A 46 -2.16 -6.11 4.75
CA VAL A 46 -1.91 -5.74 6.15
C VAL A 46 -2.69 -4.47 6.46
N ARG A 47 -3.44 -4.47 7.56
CA ARG A 47 -4.13 -3.27 8.05
C ARG A 47 -3.19 -2.47 8.93
N ASP A 48 -3.11 -1.18 8.68
CA ASP A 48 -2.43 -0.23 9.56
C ASP A 48 -3.44 0.39 10.52
N SER A 49 -3.81 -0.38 11.57
CA SER A 49 -4.84 0.01 12.53
C SER A 49 -4.31 0.86 13.68
N ASP A 50 -2.99 0.90 13.91
CA ASP A 50 -2.41 1.51 15.10
C ASP A 50 -1.85 2.92 14.86
N HIS A 51 -1.66 3.32 13.60
CA HIS A 51 -1.11 4.62 13.24
C HIS A 51 -1.89 5.24 12.07
N ASP A 52 -3.00 5.92 12.37
CA ASP A 52 -3.80 6.67 11.39
C ASP A 52 -3.02 7.87 10.82
N LEU A 53 -2.02 7.58 9.99
CA LEU A 53 -1.28 8.57 9.22
C LEU A 53 -1.84 8.78 7.80
N GLY A 54 -3.03 8.24 7.51
CA GLY A 54 -3.69 8.39 6.21
C GLY A 54 -3.43 7.23 5.23
N THR A 55 -3.05 6.06 5.73
CA THR A 55 -2.98 4.79 4.98
C THR A 55 -3.70 3.73 5.78
N ASP A 56 -4.80 3.20 5.25
CA ASP A 56 -5.61 2.21 5.97
C ASP A 56 -5.09 0.78 5.75
N LEU A 57 -4.56 0.50 4.55
CA LEU A 57 -4.08 -0.83 4.16
C LEU A 57 -2.73 -0.73 3.45
N ILE A 58 -1.86 -1.72 3.70
CA ILE A 58 -0.67 -1.98 2.90
C ILE A 58 -0.89 -3.30 2.16
N VAL A 59 -0.79 -3.26 0.84
CA VAL A 59 -1.08 -4.38 -0.05
C VAL A 59 0.20 -4.85 -0.71
N SER A 60 0.57 -6.12 -0.51
CA SER A 60 1.64 -6.78 -1.27
C SER A 60 1.05 -7.43 -2.53
N MET A 61 1.67 -7.15 -3.66
CA MET A 61 1.21 -7.68 -4.95
C MET A 61 1.86 -9.03 -5.23
N ARG A 62 1.08 -9.92 -5.83
CA ARG A 62 1.53 -11.24 -6.26
C ARG A 62 1.33 -11.41 -7.75
N ASP A 63 2.15 -12.26 -8.38
CA ASP A 63 1.96 -12.66 -9.77
C ASP A 63 0.80 -13.67 -9.92
N GLU A 64 0.63 -14.22 -11.11
CA GLU A 64 -0.44 -15.18 -11.43
C GLU A 64 -0.22 -16.54 -10.75
N GLU A 65 1.03 -16.90 -10.48
CA GLU A 65 1.42 -18.10 -9.74
C GLU A 65 1.44 -17.88 -8.21
N ARG A 66 1.03 -16.68 -7.73
CA ARG A 66 0.99 -16.26 -6.33
C ARG A 66 2.35 -16.03 -5.67
N TYR A 67 3.42 -15.85 -6.44
CA TYR A 67 4.69 -15.41 -5.89
C TYR A 67 4.65 -13.91 -5.57
N ASP A 68 5.32 -13.54 -4.49
CA ASP A 68 5.50 -12.13 -4.12
C ASP A 68 6.34 -11.40 -5.17
N THR A 69 5.82 -10.33 -5.73
CA THR A 69 6.51 -9.51 -6.73
C THR A 69 7.47 -8.49 -6.10
N GLY A 70 7.47 -8.35 -4.77
CA GLY A 70 8.18 -7.30 -4.05
C GLY A 70 7.54 -5.90 -4.20
N GLY A 71 6.42 -5.80 -4.91
CA GLY A 71 5.67 -4.56 -5.09
C GLY A 71 4.65 -4.33 -3.98
N TYR A 72 4.60 -3.11 -3.46
CA TYR A 72 3.65 -2.71 -2.41
C TYR A 72 2.84 -1.50 -2.84
N ILE A 73 1.59 -1.44 -2.37
CA ILE A 73 0.68 -0.31 -2.59
C ILE A 73 0.07 0.09 -1.24
N GLY A 74 0.10 1.38 -0.92
CA GLY A 74 -0.70 1.95 0.17
C GLY A 74 -2.12 2.19 -0.32
N VAL A 75 -3.11 1.91 0.50
CA VAL A 75 -4.52 2.13 0.16
C VAL A 75 -5.20 2.94 1.24
N GLN A 76 -5.80 4.04 0.83
CA GLN A 76 -6.75 4.80 1.64
C GLN A 76 -8.17 4.44 1.23
N VAL A 77 -8.97 3.96 2.15
CA VAL A 77 -10.36 3.59 1.92
C VAL A 77 -11.29 4.69 2.42
N LYS A 78 -12.25 5.09 1.59
CA LYS A 78 -13.34 5.98 2.00
C LYS A 78 -14.68 5.29 1.76
N ASN A 79 -15.40 5.03 2.84
CA ASN A 79 -16.75 4.53 2.76
C ASN A 79 -17.70 5.69 2.40
N TRP A 80 -18.33 5.60 1.24
CA TRP A 80 -19.21 6.65 0.73
C TRP A 80 -20.62 6.09 0.53
N PRO A 81 -21.52 6.24 1.51
CA PRO A 81 -22.90 5.84 1.35
C PRO A 81 -23.55 6.65 0.24
N ARG A 82 -24.26 5.98 -0.66
CA ARG A 82 -24.91 6.57 -1.85
C ARG A 82 -23.92 7.24 -2.81
N LEU A 83 -22.83 6.54 -3.12
CA LEU A 83 -21.83 7.02 -4.06
C LEU A 83 -22.49 7.42 -5.41
N MET A 84 -23.44 6.62 -5.90
CA MET A 84 -24.12 6.82 -7.18
C MET A 84 -24.95 8.12 -7.26
N ASP A 85 -25.39 8.68 -6.12
CA ASP A 85 -26.18 9.92 -6.11
C ASP A 85 -25.30 11.16 -6.43
N ASN A 86 -23.97 11.04 -6.42
CA ASN A 86 -23.02 12.14 -6.60
C ASN A 86 -22.14 11.96 -7.86
N LEU A 87 -22.64 11.27 -8.86
CA LEU A 87 -21.90 11.03 -10.11
C LEU A 87 -21.61 12.37 -10.82
N SER A 88 -20.39 12.51 -11.30
CA SER A 88 -19.88 13.66 -12.02
C SER A 88 -19.20 13.24 -13.31
N ILE A 89 -19.05 14.15 -14.26
CA ILE A 89 -18.34 13.90 -15.51
C ILE A 89 -17.03 14.72 -15.48
N ASN A 90 -15.92 14.07 -15.80
CA ASN A 90 -14.63 14.73 -15.96
C ASN A 90 -13.91 14.18 -17.20
N ASN A 91 -13.62 15.06 -18.18
CA ASN A 91 -12.98 14.72 -19.45
C ASN A 91 -13.67 13.56 -20.22
N GLY A 92 -15.01 13.44 -20.08
CA GLY A 92 -15.79 12.38 -20.72
C GLY A 92 -15.94 11.09 -19.92
N ASP A 93 -15.22 10.93 -18.82
CA ASP A 93 -15.37 9.82 -17.88
C ASP A 93 -16.38 10.17 -16.79
N GLU A 94 -17.26 9.24 -16.46
CA GLU A 94 -18.13 9.29 -15.28
C GLU A 94 -17.33 8.87 -14.03
N GLY A 95 -17.65 9.48 -12.87
CA GLY A 95 -16.95 9.17 -11.62
C GLY A 95 -17.24 10.19 -10.51
N TRP A 96 -16.35 10.28 -9.55
CA TRP A 96 -16.56 11.08 -8.34
C TRP A 96 -15.34 11.93 -7.99
N TRP A 97 -15.59 13.15 -7.54
CA TRP A 97 -14.55 14.02 -6.99
C TRP A 97 -14.41 13.77 -5.49
N PHE A 98 -13.24 13.35 -5.08
CA PHE A 98 -12.84 13.29 -3.67
C PHE A 98 -11.95 14.49 -3.34
N SER A 99 -12.21 15.14 -2.21
CA SER A 99 -11.43 16.29 -1.73
C SER A 99 -10.97 16.05 -0.30
N ASP A 100 -9.74 16.42 -0.01
CA ASP A 100 -9.16 16.32 1.33
C ASP A 100 -8.09 17.41 1.55
N SER A 101 -7.50 17.45 2.73
CA SER A 101 -6.43 18.37 3.08
C SER A 101 -5.20 18.17 2.20
N ALA A 102 -4.47 19.23 1.94
CA ALA A 102 -3.19 19.16 1.22
C ALA A 102 -2.18 18.26 1.98
N LYS A 103 -2.29 18.16 3.31
CA LYS A 103 -1.41 17.33 4.14
C LYS A 103 -1.53 15.85 3.82
N HIS A 104 -2.76 15.33 3.67
CA HIS A 104 -3.00 13.92 3.32
C HIS A 104 -2.48 13.62 1.92
N PHE A 105 -2.80 14.44 0.92
CA PHE A 105 -2.28 14.26 -0.42
C PHE A 105 -0.75 14.31 -0.48
N ASN A 106 -0.11 15.23 0.25
CA ASN A 106 1.35 15.28 0.33
C ASN A 106 1.94 14.01 0.94
N HIS A 107 1.28 13.44 1.96
CA HIS A 107 1.70 12.17 2.55
C HIS A 107 1.70 11.04 1.51
N TRP A 108 0.60 10.88 0.76
CA TRP A 108 0.46 9.83 -0.25
C TRP A 108 1.43 10.01 -1.42
N LEU A 109 1.62 11.25 -1.89
CA LEU A 109 2.53 11.56 -3.00
C LEU A 109 4.00 11.33 -2.66
N ASN A 110 4.41 11.67 -1.43
CA ASN A 110 5.80 11.55 -0.96
C ASN A 110 6.13 10.19 -0.33
N SER A 111 5.20 9.26 -0.29
CA SER A 111 5.46 7.91 0.21
C SER A 111 6.45 7.16 -0.69
N SER A 112 7.24 6.26 -0.12
CA SER A 112 8.19 5.40 -0.84
C SER A 112 7.53 4.37 -1.75
N PHE A 113 6.24 4.07 -1.54
CA PHE A 113 5.44 3.22 -2.41
C PHE A 113 4.20 3.96 -2.91
N PRO A 114 3.64 3.55 -4.06
CA PRO A 114 2.46 4.21 -4.63
C PRO A 114 1.24 4.09 -3.74
N HIS A 115 0.31 5.06 -3.84
CA HIS A 115 -0.94 5.05 -3.07
C HIS A 115 -2.16 5.04 -3.97
N LEU A 116 -3.17 4.30 -3.56
CA LEU A 116 -4.51 4.33 -4.13
C LEU A 116 -5.48 4.99 -3.16
N LEU A 117 -6.39 5.78 -3.71
CA LEU A 117 -7.65 6.11 -3.06
C LEU A 117 -8.70 5.12 -3.53
N VAL A 118 -9.40 4.48 -2.60
CA VAL A 118 -10.51 3.56 -2.89
C VAL A 118 -11.79 4.11 -2.27
N LEU A 119 -12.79 4.32 -3.12
CA LEU A 119 -14.15 4.68 -2.71
C LEU A 119 -14.99 3.41 -2.65
N PHE A 120 -15.47 3.05 -1.48
CA PHE A 120 -16.36 1.91 -1.26
C PHE A 120 -17.81 2.38 -1.19
N ASP A 121 -18.65 1.84 -2.06
CA ASP A 121 -20.10 2.03 -2.02
C ASP A 121 -20.77 0.92 -1.21
N ALA A 122 -21.24 1.26 -0.02
CA ALA A 122 -21.91 0.32 0.86
C ALA A 122 -23.24 -0.21 0.28
N GLY A 123 -23.85 0.51 -0.67
CA GLY A 123 -25.10 0.13 -1.32
C GLY A 123 -24.91 -0.99 -2.34
N SER A 124 -24.05 -0.79 -3.30
CA SER A 124 -23.75 -1.76 -4.39
C SER A 124 -22.69 -2.80 -4.02
N LYS A 125 -21.96 -2.57 -2.91
CA LYS A 125 -20.77 -3.37 -2.52
C LYS A 125 -19.62 -3.28 -3.53
N ASN A 126 -19.58 -2.25 -4.34
CA ASN A 126 -18.51 -1.99 -5.28
C ASN A 126 -17.44 -1.09 -4.68
N SER A 127 -16.22 -1.25 -5.15
CA SER A 127 -15.08 -0.40 -4.79
C SER A 127 -14.46 0.17 -6.07
N TYR A 128 -14.22 1.47 -6.09
CA TYR A 128 -13.64 2.18 -7.22
C TYR A 128 -12.35 2.83 -6.79
N TRP A 129 -11.33 2.79 -7.64
CA TRP A 129 -10.00 3.20 -7.25
C TRP A 129 -9.38 4.23 -8.21
N VAL A 130 -8.42 4.98 -7.70
CA VAL A 130 -7.53 5.83 -8.50
C VAL A 130 -6.13 5.82 -7.91
N HIS A 131 -5.11 5.78 -8.78
CA HIS A 131 -3.71 5.96 -8.40
C HIS A 131 -3.45 7.46 -8.11
N ILE A 132 -2.90 7.75 -6.95
CA ILE A 132 -2.61 9.11 -6.50
C ILE A 132 -1.25 9.52 -7.05
N THR A 133 -1.24 10.37 -8.07
CA THR A 133 -0.05 10.94 -8.71
C THR A 133 -0.18 12.46 -8.84
N GLU A 134 0.93 13.17 -9.03
CA GLU A 134 0.92 14.65 -9.12
C GLU A 134 0.10 15.16 -10.30
N ASP A 135 0.05 14.43 -11.42
CA ASP A 135 -0.63 14.81 -12.65
C ASP A 135 -2.16 14.73 -12.55
N VAL A 136 -2.70 13.85 -11.68
CA VAL A 136 -4.16 13.68 -11.49
C VAL A 136 -4.71 14.46 -10.31
N VAL A 137 -3.86 14.90 -9.38
CA VAL A 137 -4.26 15.67 -8.21
C VAL A 137 -4.37 17.16 -8.55
N GLN A 138 -5.50 17.77 -8.23
CA GLN A 138 -5.78 19.17 -8.49
C GLN A 138 -5.83 19.99 -7.20
N SER A 139 -5.29 21.21 -7.23
CA SER A 139 -5.41 22.16 -6.12
C SER A 139 -6.82 22.75 -6.07
N THR A 140 -7.36 22.94 -4.87
CA THR A 140 -8.62 23.67 -4.62
C THR A 140 -8.38 25.03 -3.97
N GLY A 141 -7.10 25.43 -3.79
CA GLY A 141 -6.70 26.64 -3.06
C GLY A 141 -6.56 26.42 -1.56
N LYS A 142 -7.47 25.67 -0.91
CA LYS A 142 -7.39 25.32 0.52
C LYS A 142 -7.00 23.87 0.77
N GLY A 143 -7.16 23.00 -0.21
CA GLY A 143 -6.88 21.58 -0.17
C GLY A 143 -6.56 21.06 -1.55
N ARG A 144 -6.70 19.76 -1.74
CA ARG A 144 -6.55 19.10 -3.02
C ARG A 144 -7.75 18.19 -3.30
N LYS A 145 -7.96 17.88 -4.58
CA LYS A 145 -9.00 16.95 -5.02
C LYS A 145 -8.46 16.01 -6.09
N ILE A 146 -9.09 14.85 -6.20
CA ILE A 146 -8.79 13.83 -7.20
C ILE A 146 -10.09 13.26 -7.75
N PHE A 147 -10.11 12.92 -9.03
CA PHE A 147 -11.24 12.27 -9.67
C PHE A 147 -11.06 10.76 -9.66
N VAL A 148 -12.07 10.04 -9.19
CA VAL A 148 -12.13 8.57 -9.18
C VAL A 148 -13.04 8.11 -10.29
N PRO A 149 -12.53 7.55 -11.40
CA PRO A 149 -13.35 7.11 -12.52
C PRO A 149 -14.20 5.88 -12.15
N GLN A 150 -15.46 5.85 -12.56
CA GLN A 150 -16.36 4.72 -12.35
C GLN A 150 -15.90 3.45 -13.08
N LYS A 151 -15.19 3.60 -14.19
CA LYS A 151 -14.61 2.49 -14.94
C LYS A 151 -13.50 1.74 -14.18
N ASN A 152 -12.89 2.37 -13.19
CA ASN A 152 -11.84 1.77 -12.36
C ASN A 152 -12.47 0.96 -11.22
N LEU A 153 -13.22 -0.08 -11.55
CA LEU A 153 -13.75 -1.02 -10.57
C LEU A 153 -12.62 -1.90 -10.03
N LEU A 154 -12.63 -2.17 -8.73
CA LEU A 154 -11.68 -3.07 -8.08
C LEU A 154 -12.10 -4.53 -8.31
N ASP A 155 -11.62 -5.11 -9.38
CA ASP A 155 -11.92 -6.46 -9.83
C ASP A 155 -10.68 -7.14 -10.46
N GLU A 156 -10.85 -8.34 -11.02
CA GLU A 156 -9.78 -9.07 -11.71
C GLU A 156 -9.16 -8.26 -12.87
N GLY A 157 -9.97 -7.48 -13.59
CA GLY A 157 -9.51 -6.66 -14.71
C GLY A 157 -8.54 -5.55 -14.29
N SER A 158 -8.60 -5.11 -13.04
CA SER A 158 -7.70 -4.09 -12.49
C SER A 158 -6.32 -4.63 -12.10
N MET A 159 -6.17 -5.95 -11.92
CA MET A 159 -4.98 -6.55 -11.29
C MET A 159 -3.69 -6.33 -12.07
N ALA A 160 -3.73 -6.39 -13.40
CA ALA A 160 -2.54 -6.12 -14.22
C ALA A 160 -2.02 -4.69 -13.99
N THR A 161 -2.92 -3.70 -14.04
CA THR A 161 -2.56 -2.30 -13.78
C THR A 161 -2.08 -2.08 -12.35
N LEU A 162 -2.70 -2.72 -11.36
CA LEU A 162 -2.27 -2.61 -9.97
C LEU A 162 -0.86 -3.19 -9.73
N ARG A 163 -0.51 -4.29 -10.43
CA ARG A 163 0.87 -4.82 -10.39
C ARG A 163 1.87 -3.82 -10.97
N GLU A 164 1.59 -3.23 -12.12
CA GLU A 164 2.44 -2.18 -12.71
C GLU A 164 2.59 -0.98 -11.77
N ILE A 165 1.50 -0.50 -11.18
CA ILE A 165 1.52 0.60 -10.21
C ILE A 165 2.42 0.24 -9.01
N SER A 166 2.33 -0.98 -8.48
CA SER A 166 3.10 -1.39 -7.30
C SER A 166 4.62 -1.31 -7.49
N LEU A 167 5.06 -1.42 -8.73
CA LEU A 167 6.48 -1.36 -9.11
C LEU A 167 6.92 0.04 -9.56
N SER A 168 6.00 0.98 -9.74
CA SER A 168 6.27 2.30 -10.33
C SER A 168 7.17 3.22 -9.50
N LYS A 169 7.28 2.98 -8.19
CA LYS A 169 8.15 3.73 -7.28
C LYS A 169 9.36 2.92 -6.77
N LEU A 170 9.60 1.74 -7.33
CA LEU A 170 10.84 1.07 -7.02
C LEU A 170 11.99 1.95 -7.49
N PRO A 171 12.96 2.26 -6.62
CA PRO A 171 14.12 3.02 -7.05
C PRO A 171 14.83 2.25 -8.16
N GLU A 172 15.13 2.92 -9.27
CA GLU A 172 16.08 2.35 -10.21
C GLU A 172 17.38 2.06 -9.47
N PRO A 173 17.98 0.89 -9.64
CA PRO A 173 19.21 0.55 -8.95
C PRO A 173 20.29 1.56 -9.36
N SER A 174 20.60 2.49 -8.48
CA SER A 174 21.69 3.43 -8.66
C SER A 174 22.93 2.87 -7.97
N TRP A 175 23.95 2.61 -8.75
CA TRP A 175 25.24 2.13 -8.26
C TRP A 175 26.20 3.27 -7.96
N GLU A 176 25.76 4.53 -8.13
CA GLU A 176 26.55 5.73 -7.89
C GLU A 176 27.09 5.76 -6.45
N GLY A 177 28.38 5.97 -6.30
CA GLY A 177 29.05 5.97 -4.99
C GLY A 177 29.25 4.59 -4.37
N SER A 178 28.82 3.51 -5.01
CA SER A 178 29.05 2.14 -4.56
C SER A 178 30.29 1.51 -5.23
N VAL A 179 30.79 0.42 -4.64
CA VAL A 179 31.87 -0.39 -5.26
C VAL A 179 31.45 -1.05 -6.58
N TRP A 180 30.16 -1.04 -6.88
CA TRP A 180 29.56 -1.60 -8.10
C TRP A 180 29.41 -0.56 -9.22
N GLN A 181 29.73 0.71 -8.94
CA GLN A 181 29.69 1.78 -9.93
C GLN A 181 30.68 1.48 -11.05
N GLY A 182 30.23 1.59 -12.30
CA GLY A 182 31.07 1.41 -13.48
C GLY A 182 31.34 -0.05 -13.87
N VAL A 183 30.68 -1.02 -13.26
CA VAL A 183 30.70 -2.41 -13.75
C VAL A 183 29.99 -2.44 -15.10
N SER A 184 30.77 -2.57 -16.18
CA SER A 184 30.29 -2.60 -17.56
C SER A 184 30.09 -4.04 -18.04
N GLY A 185 29.13 -4.24 -18.96
CA GLY A 185 28.85 -5.51 -19.61
C GLY A 185 27.96 -6.48 -18.87
N LEU A 186 27.39 -6.07 -17.74
CA LEU A 186 26.37 -6.82 -16.99
C LEU A 186 25.08 -6.00 -16.92
N SER A 187 23.93 -6.68 -16.95
CA SER A 187 22.66 -6.02 -16.65
C SER A 187 22.56 -5.67 -15.17
N ASP A 188 21.79 -4.64 -14.83
CA ASP A 188 21.54 -4.21 -13.45
C ASP A 188 21.00 -5.36 -12.58
N GLU A 189 20.19 -6.25 -13.17
CA GLU A 189 19.69 -7.45 -12.48
C GLU A 189 20.83 -8.37 -12.04
N VAL A 190 21.81 -8.61 -12.90
CA VAL A 190 22.97 -9.45 -12.57
C VAL A 190 23.83 -8.78 -11.52
N VAL A 191 24.05 -7.46 -11.63
CA VAL A 191 24.80 -6.68 -10.63
C VAL A 191 24.08 -6.72 -9.27
N LEU A 192 22.77 -6.55 -9.25
CA LEU A 192 21.96 -6.63 -8.03
C LEU A 192 22.06 -8.02 -7.38
N ARG A 193 21.92 -9.09 -8.16
CA ARG A 193 22.10 -10.46 -7.66
C ARG A 193 23.49 -10.66 -7.06
N CYS A 194 24.52 -10.20 -7.73
CA CYS A 194 25.89 -10.25 -7.22
C CYS A 194 26.03 -9.48 -5.92
N ALA A 195 25.52 -8.25 -5.84
CA ALA A 195 25.58 -7.40 -4.65
C ALA A 195 24.85 -8.02 -3.44
N LEU A 196 23.73 -8.70 -3.67
CA LEU A 196 22.96 -9.37 -2.61
C LEU A 196 23.57 -10.68 -2.12
N ILE A 197 24.20 -11.44 -3.03
CA ILE A 197 24.74 -12.77 -2.71
C ILE A 197 26.18 -12.66 -2.15
N THR A 198 26.96 -11.71 -2.61
CA THR A 198 28.35 -11.52 -2.19
C THR A 198 28.52 -11.43 -0.66
N PRO A 199 27.71 -10.66 0.11
CA PRO A 199 27.84 -10.63 1.56
C PRO A 199 27.60 -11.98 2.23
N ARG A 200 26.71 -12.81 1.68
CA ARG A 200 26.38 -14.12 2.23
C ARG A 200 27.49 -15.17 1.97
N LEU A 201 28.19 -15.02 0.85
CA LEU A 201 29.29 -15.94 0.49
C LEU A 201 30.59 -15.62 1.22
N ILE A 202 30.77 -14.34 1.61
CA ILE A 202 32.08 -13.83 2.04
C ILE A 202 32.07 -13.48 3.52
N ALA A 203 30.93 -13.35 4.14
CA ALA A 203 30.73 -12.93 5.52
C ALA A 203 30.83 -14.01 6.63
N PRO A 204 31.35 -15.23 6.44
CA PRO A 204 31.61 -16.09 7.59
C PRO A 204 32.83 -15.65 8.40
N HIS A 205 33.63 -14.68 7.95
CA HIS A 205 34.78 -14.21 8.70
C HIS A 205 34.48 -12.86 9.38
N PRO A 206 34.48 -12.78 10.71
CA PRO A 206 34.10 -11.56 11.47
C PRO A 206 34.97 -10.32 11.17
N ASN A 207 36.07 -10.48 10.50
CA ASN A 207 37.01 -9.40 10.17
C ASN A 207 37.05 -9.00 8.68
N ARG A 208 36.13 -9.54 7.86
CA ARG A 208 35.97 -9.09 6.45
C ARG A 208 34.72 -8.27 6.28
N THR A 209 34.87 -7.08 5.77
CA THR A 209 33.76 -6.22 5.35
C THR A 209 33.49 -6.43 3.85
N VAL A 210 32.27 -6.17 3.39
CA VAL A 210 31.89 -6.26 1.96
C VAL A 210 32.73 -5.34 1.08
N SER A 211 33.32 -4.29 1.65
CA SER A 211 34.25 -3.38 0.97
C SER A 211 35.61 -3.99 0.57
N ASP A 212 35.95 -5.15 1.13
CA ASP A 212 37.25 -5.80 0.89
C ASP A 212 37.27 -6.66 -0.38
N ILE A 213 36.14 -6.75 -1.11
CA ILE A 213 36.05 -7.55 -2.33
C ILE A 213 35.61 -6.67 -3.48
N SER A 214 36.42 -6.67 -4.51
CA SER A 214 36.08 -5.95 -5.74
C SER A 214 34.89 -6.64 -6.46
N PRO A 215 34.10 -5.90 -7.23
CA PRO A 215 33.07 -6.47 -8.09
C PRO A 215 33.55 -7.59 -8.99
N VAL A 216 34.76 -7.47 -9.50
CA VAL A 216 35.39 -8.48 -10.38
C VAL A 216 35.64 -9.80 -9.65
N GLU A 217 36.14 -9.74 -8.41
CA GLU A 217 36.32 -10.93 -7.57
C GLU A 217 35.02 -11.60 -7.20
N ALA A 218 33.96 -10.80 -6.89
CA ALA A 218 32.61 -11.30 -6.60
C ALA A 218 32.02 -12.03 -7.83
N ILE A 219 32.16 -11.48 -9.03
CA ILE A 219 31.70 -12.09 -10.28
C ILE A 219 32.46 -13.38 -10.57
N ALA A 220 33.79 -13.38 -10.37
CA ALA A 220 34.64 -14.57 -10.56
C ALA A 220 34.22 -15.71 -9.61
N LEU A 221 33.95 -15.40 -8.34
CA LEU A 221 33.46 -16.38 -7.35
C LEU A 221 32.10 -16.98 -7.74
N LEU A 222 31.17 -16.15 -8.21
CA LEU A 222 29.84 -16.60 -8.65
C LEU A 222 29.93 -17.46 -9.92
N SER A 223 30.82 -17.13 -10.83
CA SER A 223 31.06 -17.92 -12.04
C SER A 223 31.65 -19.31 -11.73
N LEU A 224 32.53 -19.41 -10.75
CA LEU A 224 33.08 -20.68 -10.27
C LEU A 224 32.05 -21.57 -9.60
N MET A 225 31.01 -21.00 -8.95
CA MET A 225 29.93 -21.75 -8.34
C MET A 225 28.95 -22.34 -9.37
N ARG A 226 28.73 -21.66 -10.51
CA ARG A 226 27.87 -22.17 -11.61
C ARG A 226 28.48 -23.36 -12.38
N LEU A 227 29.78 -23.59 -12.25
CA LEU A 227 30.49 -24.71 -12.91
C LEU A 227 30.46 -26.01 -12.06
N ARG A 228 29.77 -26.01 -10.90
CA ARG A 228 29.70 -27.19 -10.01
C ARG A 228 28.33 -27.86 -9.97
N ASP A 229 27.36 -27.31 -10.68
CA ASP A 229 26.04 -27.93 -10.95
C ASP A 229 26.02 -28.50 -12.38
#